data_3e99d8aa59f00fe4f38dacfd0536b9e3
#
_entry.id   3e99d8aa59f00fe4f38dacfd0536b9e3
#
_cell.length_a   1.000
_cell.length_b   1.000
_cell.length_c   1.000
_cell.angle_alpha   90.00
_cell.angle_beta   90.00
_cell.angle_gamma   90.00
#
_symmetry.space_group_name_H-M   'P 1'
#
loop_
_entity.id
_entity.type
_entity.pdbx_description
1 polymer ?
#
loop_
_entity_poly.entity_id
_entity_poly.type
_entity_poly.pdbx_seq_one_letter_code
_entity_poly.pdbx_strand_id
1 'polypeptide(L)'
;MVVALVYAFDTCLDRIHLLKKYYTSKGFDVVSVTSNFSHRKKAVYQAKADVVIPVREYHKNLSADRILSHIEFSKKARKAMEDIQPDLIHCIIPCNTLVKEMAKYKKKHHNVKVMYDIIDLWPESMPIDRYKGLLPFKIWKNNRDKYLSSGDVVFCECELFKKYVHCGSVLYWAIDRECLPMNPDLSEDELQFCYLGSINNIIDIPMITAFLRECSIKKKCVLHIIGNGENKEHFIQEVLCVGVNVVDHKEVYDPVQKQEIFDQCNYGFNVMKPSVVVGLTMKSLDYMCAGLPIINTIQGDTKDFCEEWNIGLNLNKGNIKEMANIVCLESMDVQLQRRKNIQNLYNTYFTTKHFNATLSEALKRIYGG
;
A
#
# COMPACT_ATOMS: atom_id res chain seq x y z
N MET A 1 18.88 23.19 7.00
CA MET A 1 17.70 22.70 7.76
C MET A 1 17.82 21.20 7.90
N VAL A 2 17.58 20.69 9.11
CA VAL A 2 17.66 19.27 9.44
C VAL A 2 16.26 18.64 9.40
N VAL A 3 16.10 17.57 8.64
CA VAL A 3 14.87 16.77 8.58
C VAL A 3 15.10 15.41 9.24
N ALA A 4 14.33 15.09 10.27
CA ALA A 4 14.30 13.76 10.85
C ALA A 4 13.19 12.91 10.19
N LEU A 5 13.58 11.83 9.47
CA LEU A 5 12.65 10.82 8.95
C LEU A 5 12.52 9.72 9.98
N VAL A 6 11.35 9.62 10.63
CA VAL A 6 11.11 8.69 11.73
C VAL A 6 10.13 7.59 11.31
N TYR A 7 10.58 6.34 11.32
CA TYR A 7 9.78 5.18 10.92
C TYR A 7 10.15 3.95 11.73
N ALA A 8 9.17 3.13 12.10
CA ALA A 8 9.42 1.98 12.98
C ALA A 8 9.73 0.68 12.23
N PHE A 9 9.34 0.58 10.94
CA PHE A 9 9.28 -0.70 10.23
C PHE A 9 10.08 -0.72 8.95
N ASP A 10 10.67 -1.87 8.66
CA ASP A 10 11.38 -2.19 7.42
C ASP A 10 10.46 -2.41 6.19
N THR A 11 9.15 -2.30 6.37
CA THR A 11 8.15 -2.47 5.29
C THR A 11 7.90 -1.20 4.48
N CYS A 12 8.36 -0.04 4.93
CA CYS A 12 8.15 1.25 4.26
C CYS A 12 9.42 1.86 3.64
N LEU A 13 10.45 1.05 3.39
CA LEU A 13 11.76 1.55 2.94
C LEU A 13 11.68 2.27 1.59
N ASP A 14 10.83 1.84 0.67
CA ASP A 14 10.63 2.53 -0.62
C ASP A 14 10.09 3.95 -0.40
N ARG A 15 9.14 4.12 0.51
CA ARG A 15 8.62 5.44 0.91
C ARG A 15 9.71 6.32 1.52
N ILE A 16 10.53 5.73 2.41
CA ILE A 16 11.67 6.42 3.03
C ILE A 16 12.70 6.83 1.99
N HIS A 17 12.98 5.96 1.01
CA HIS A 17 13.89 6.27 -0.08
C HIS A 17 13.42 7.50 -0.90
N LEU A 18 12.16 7.52 -1.29
CA LEU A 18 11.53 8.66 -1.99
C LEU A 18 11.62 9.95 -1.17
N LEU A 19 11.28 9.90 0.12
CA LEU A 19 11.34 11.06 1.01
C LEU A 19 12.78 11.55 1.19
N LYS A 20 13.75 10.65 1.41
CA LYS A 20 15.16 10.99 1.55
C LYS A 20 15.68 11.66 0.27
N LYS A 21 15.41 11.07 -0.90
CA LYS A 21 15.77 11.63 -2.21
C LYS A 21 15.17 13.02 -2.41
N TYR A 22 13.90 13.20 -2.08
CA TYR A 22 13.23 14.49 -2.19
C TYR A 22 13.85 15.55 -1.28
N TYR A 23 13.96 15.30 0.03
CA TYR A 23 14.51 16.30 0.96
C TYR A 23 15.97 16.64 0.67
N THR A 24 16.79 15.65 0.34
CA THR A 24 18.19 15.88 -0.08
C THR A 24 18.27 16.75 -1.34
N SER A 25 17.38 16.53 -2.32
CA SER A 25 17.32 17.35 -3.54
C SER A 25 16.93 18.81 -3.29
N LYS A 26 16.31 19.08 -2.14
CA LYS A 26 15.96 20.45 -1.67
C LYS A 26 17.03 21.08 -0.77
N GLY A 27 18.16 20.40 -0.58
CA GLY A 27 19.27 20.91 0.25
C GLY A 27 19.05 20.73 1.75
N PHE A 28 18.16 19.83 2.17
CA PHE A 28 18.00 19.50 3.59
C PHE A 28 19.01 18.43 4.02
N ASP A 29 19.51 18.54 5.25
CA ASP A 29 20.25 17.47 5.93
C ASP A 29 19.25 16.46 6.48
N VAL A 30 19.30 15.21 6.00
CA VAL A 30 18.31 14.18 6.33
C VAL A 30 18.89 13.17 7.30
N VAL A 31 18.28 13.06 8.48
CA VAL A 31 18.61 12.06 9.50
C VAL A 31 17.49 11.04 9.59
N SER A 32 17.81 9.78 9.28
CA SER A 32 16.87 8.66 9.37
C SER A 32 16.92 7.99 10.74
N VAL A 33 15.75 7.76 11.33
CA VAL A 33 15.57 7.15 12.67
C VAL A 33 14.63 5.96 12.55
N THR A 34 15.13 4.75 12.87
CA THR A 34 14.34 3.52 12.77
C THR A 34 14.59 2.56 13.93
N SER A 35 13.83 1.45 13.97
CA SER A 35 14.08 0.38 14.94
C SER A 35 15.10 -0.65 14.41
N ASN A 36 15.68 -1.42 15.33
CA ASN A 36 16.52 -2.57 15.01
C ASN A 36 15.74 -3.87 14.76
N PHE A 37 14.41 -3.82 14.66
CA PHE A 37 13.56 -5.00 14.57
C PHE A 37 12.82 -5.09 13.22
N SER A 38 13.07 -6.17 12.47
CA SER A 38 12.34 -6.46 11.23
C SER A 38 10.95 -6.98 11.54
N HIS A 39 9.94 -6.21 11.15
CA HIS A 39 8.55 -6.63 11.28
C HIS A 39 8.23 -7.84 10.39
N ARG A 40 8.85 -7.92 9.22
CA ARG A 40 8.65 -9.02 8.27
C ARG A 40 9.30 -10.32 8.77
N LYS A 41 10.56 -10.26 9.21
CA LYS A 41 11.33 -11.44 9.64
C LYS A 41 11.09 -11.84 11.10
N LYS A 42 10.45 -10.97 11.92
CA LYS A 42 10.26 -11.16 13.38
C LYS A 42 11.57 -11.37 14.15
N ALA A 43 12.59 -10.65 13.75
CA ALA A 43 13.94 -10.77 14.31
C ALA A 43 14.65 -9.41 14.34
N VAL A 44 15.62 -9.29 15.22
CA VAL A 44 16.57 -8.16 15.21
C VAL A 44 17.41 -8.22 13.93
N TYR A 45 17.65 -7.06 13.34
CA TYR A 45 18.46 -6.91 12.14
C TYR A 45 19.33 -5.65 12.20
N GLN A 46 20.34 -5.60 11.35
CA GLN A 46 21.17 -4.40 11.19
C GLN A 46 20.48 -3.43 10.22
N ALA A 47 19.74 -2.48 10.78
CA ALA A 47 19.08 -1.45 10.00
C ALA A 47 20.10 -0.45 9.42
N LYS A 48 19.87 -0.06 8.15
CA LYS A 48 20.68 0.98 7.48
C LYS A 48 20.02 2.34 7.70
N ALA A 49 20.28 2.96 8.86
CA ALA A 49 19.79 4.27 9.22
C ALA A 49 20.81 5.01 10.07
N ASP A 50 20.68 6.35 10.16
CA ASP A 50 21.61 7.19 10.90
C ASP A 50 21.47 6.97 12.42
N VAL A 51 20.23 6.74 12.89
CA VAL A 51 19.92 6.41 14.29
C VAL A 51 19.08 5.13 14.33
N VAL A 52 19.62 4.10 14.97
CA VAL A 52 18.95 2.80 15.13
C VAL A 52 18.54 2.60 16.58
N ILE A 53 17.25 2.47 16.82
CA ILE A 53 16.66 2.35 18.15
C ILE A 53 16.42 0.88 18.49
N PRO A 54 17.09 0.32 19.51
CA PRO A 54 16.80 -1.02 19.98
C PRO A 54 15.44 -1.08 20.67
N VAL A 55 14.62 -2.04 20.25
CA VAL A 55 13.27 -2.26 20.76
C VAL A 55 13.06 -3.71 21.15
N ARG A 56 12.01 -3.96 21.94
CA ARG A 56 11.56 -5.30 22.31
C ARG A 56 11.16 -6.08 21.07
N GLU A 57 11.57 -7.34 21.03
CA GLU A 57 11.15 -8.30 20.00
C GLU A 57 9.71 -8.77 20.22
N TYR A 58 9.04 -9.15 19.14
CA TYR A 58 7.74 -9.80 19.16
C TYR A 58 7.59 -10.78 17.99
N HIS A 59 6.89 -11.89 18.22
CA HIS A 59 6.72 -12.94 17.20
C HIS A 59 5.32 -12.96 16.60
N LYS A 60 4.29 -12.48 17.35
CA LYS A 60 2.90 -12.48 16.90
C LYS A 60 2.44 -11.06 16.54
N ASN A 61 1.70 -10.95 15.42
CA ASN A 61 1.16 -9.67 14.96
C ASN A 61 0.12 -9.06 15.91
N LEU A 62 -0.60 -9.88 16.66
CA LEU A 62 -1.54 -9.47 17.70
C LEU A 62 -0.97 -9.92 19.05
N SER A 63 -0.11 -9.11 19.66
CA SER A 63 0.50 -9.40 20.95
C SER A 63 0.73 -8.13 21.77
N ALA A 64 0.77 -8.27 23.10
CA ALA A 64 1.15 -7.18 23.99
C ALA A 64 2.59 -6.71 23.73
N ASP A 65 3.51 -7.64 23.44
CA ASP A 65 4.91 -7.31 23.13
C ASP A 65 5.04 -6.40 21.91
N ARG A 66 4.23 -6.60 20.86
CA ARG A 66 4.18 -5.67 19.72
C ARG A 66 3.76 -4.27 20.15
N ILE A 67 2.71 -4.14 20.95
CA ILE A 67 2.25 -2.84 21.44
C ILE A 67 3.33 -2.18 22.31
N LEU A 68 3.98 -2.96 23.19
CA LEU A 68 5.07 -2.47 24.03
C LEU A 68 6.29 -2.06 23.20
N SER A 69 6.64 -2.81 22.16
CA SER A 69 7.71 -2.46 21.20
C SER A 69 7.43 -1.11 20.53
N HIS A 70 6.18 -0.86 20.09
CA HIS A 70 5.77 0.41 19.48
C HIS A 70 5.86 1.59 20.47
N ILE A 71 5.44 1.37 21.74
CA ILE A 71 5.54 2.38 22.80
C ILE A 71 7.01 2.68 23.11
N GLU A 72 7.82 1.66 23.18
CA GLU A 72 9.26 1.78 23.45
C GLU A 72 9.96 2.55 22.34
N PHE A 73 9.72 2.17 21.06
CA PHE A 73 10.23 2.89 19.91
C PHE A 73 9.84 4.37 19.96
N SER A 74 8.56 4.66 20.13
CA SER A 74 8.04 6.03 20.10
C SER A 74 8.65 6.93 21.17
N LYS A 75 8.83 6.39 22.39
CA LYS A 75 9.46 7.13 23.50
C LYS A 75 10.95 7.38 23.24
N LYS A 76 11.68 6.36 22.76
CA LYS A 76 13.10 6.48 22.43
C LYS A 76 13.33 7.40 21.23
N ALA A 77 12.45 7.33 20.20
CA ALA A 77 12.47 8.25 19.06
C ALA A 77 12.29 9.72 19.52
N ARG A 78 11.33 10.00 20.42
CA ARG A 78 11.20 11.34 21.00
C ARG A 78 12.47 11.78 21.72
N LYS A 79 13.14 10.89 22.46
CA LYS A 79 14.40 11.22 23.11
C LYS A 79 15.52 11.52 22.08
N ALA A 80 15.60 10.75 21.01
CA ALA A 80 16.57 10.98 19.93
C ALA A 80 16.37 12.37 19.26
N MET A 81 15.15 12.92 19.22
CA MET A 81 14.92 14.26 18.70
C MET A 81 15.59 15.34 19.57
N GLU A 82 15.81 15.13 20.87
CA GLU A 82 16.55 16.09 21.73
C GLU A 82 18.03 16.20 21.31
N ASP A 83 18.61 15.10 20.80
CA ASP A 83 19.99 15.06 20.33
C ASP A 83 20.12 15.55 18.88
N ILE A 84 19.14 15.23 18.02
CA ILE A 84 19.14 15.62 16.59
C ILE A 84 18.78 17.08 16.39
N GLN A 85 17.88 17.63 17.22
CA GLN A 85 17.33 19.00 17.13
C GLN A 85 16.84 19.36 15.71
N PRO A 86 15.90 18.56 15.13
CA PRO A 86 15.45 18.77 13.76
C PRO A 86 14.60 20.04 13.61
N ASP A 87 14.66 20.67 12.44
CA ASP A 87 13.73 21.72 12.02
C ASP A 87 12.38 21.16 11.58
N LEU A 88 12.42 19.97 10.99
CA LEU A 88 11.25 19.23 10.52
C LEU A 88 11.34 17.76 10.94
N ILE A 89 10.25 17.24 11.49
CA ILE A 89 10.07 15.80 11.75
C ILE A 89 9.03 15.26 10.79
N HIS A 90 9.39 14.29 9.97
CA HIS A 90 8.46 13.57 9.10
C HIS A 90 8.31 12.13 9.62
N CYS A 91 7.15 11.82 10.19
CA CYS A 91 6.87 10.55 10.83
C CYS A 91 6.01 9.64 9.96
N ILE A 92 6.48 8.43 9.69
CA ILE A 92 5.68 7.38 9.06
C ILE A 92 4.84 6.65 10.11
N ILE A 93 3.55 6.59 9.90
CA ILE A 93 2.57 5.96 10.79
C ILE A 93 1.99 4.70 10.09
N PRO A 94 1.98 3.55 10.76
CA PRO A 94 2.20 3.31 12.19
C PRO A 94 3.69 3.35 12.58
N CYS A 95 4.06 3.56 13.85
CA CYS A 95 3.33 3.30 15.14
C CYS A 95 2.39 4.45 15.55
N ASN A 96 1.16 4.16 15.97
CA ASN A 96 0.21 5.19 16.41
C ASN A 96 0.71 5.99 17.64
N THR A 97 1.46 5.37 18.54
CA THR A 97 2.06 6.03 19.72
C THR A 97 3.10 7.08 19.34
N LEU A 98 3.66 6.99 18.13
CA LEU A 98 4.64 7.99 17.64
C LEU A 98 3.98 9.37 17.50
N VAL A 99 2.72 9.43 17.04
CA VAL A 99 1.96 10.69 16.93
C VAL A 99 1.89 11.39 18.29
N LYS A 100 1.54 10.64 19.34
CA LYS A 100 1.48 11.17 20.72
C LYS A 100 2.85 11.66 21.22
N GLU A 101 3.92 10.93 20.96
CA GLU A 101 5.25 11.31 21.47
C GLU A 101 5.84 12.50 20.70
N MET A 102 5.60 12.60 19.39
CA MET A 102 6.01 13.78 18.61
C MET A 102 5.17 15.02 18.96
N ALA A 103 3.89 14.85 19.29
CA ALA A 103 3.07 15.95 19.83
C ALA A 103 3.64 16.51 21.14
N LYS A 104 4.15 15.64 22.04
CA LYS A 104 4.82 16.06 23.27
C LYS A 104 6.13 16.79 22.98
N TYR A 105 6.91 16.32 22.01
CA TYR A 105 8.14 16.98 21.60
C TYR A 105 7.85 18.38 21.05
N LYS A 106 6.92 18.50 20.11
CA LYS A 106 6.50 19.77 19.53
C LYS A 106 5.98 20.76 20.57
N LYS A 107 5.25 20.28 21.59
CA LYS A 107 4.78 21.13 22.69
C LYS A 107 5.94 21.78 23.49
N LYS A 108 7.09 21.11 23.56
CA LYS A 108 8.30 21.63 24.23
C LYS A 108 9.16 22.48 23.28
N HIS A 109 9.15 22.15 21.98
CA HIS A 109 9.96 22.78 20.93
C HIS A 109 9.03 23.40 19.88
N HIS A 110 8.52 24.61 20.14
CA HIS A 110 7.45 25.24 19.35
C HIS A 110 7.85 25.55 17.89
N ASN A 111 9.15 25.71 17.61
CA ASN A 111 9.65 26.04 16.28
C ASN A 111 9.74 24.84 15.35
N VAL A 112 9.74 23.62 15.88
CA VAL A 112 9.82 22.40 15.06
C VAL A 112 8.52 22.18 14.28
N LYS A 113 8.66 21.85 13.01
CA LYS A 113 7.54 21.43 12.18
C LYS A 113 7.39 19.92 12.23
N VAL A 114 6.14 19.44 12.21
CA VAL A 114 5.86 18.00 12.28
C VAL A 114 4.88 17.62 11.18
N MET A 115 5.28 16.64 10.36
CA MET A 115 4.43 15.97 9.37
C MET A 115 4.15 14.53 9.81
N TYR A 116 2.90 14.12 9.77
CA TYR A 116 2.49 12.73 9.95
C TYR A 116 2.09 12.15 8.62
N ASP A 117 2.66 11.02 8.25
CA ASP A 117 2.40 10.29 6.99
C ASP A 117 1.80 8.91 7.32
N ILE A 118 0.48 8.80 7.17
CA ILE A 118 -0.31 7.60 7.53
C ILE A 118 -0.34 6.68 6.30
N ILE A 119 0.55 5.68 6.31
CA ILE A 119 0.68 4.69 5.24
C ILE A 119 -0.07 3.38 5.53
N ASP A 120 -0.54 3.21 6.78
CA ASP A 120 -1.40 2.09 7.17
C ASP A 120 -2.30 2.52 8.33
N LEU A 121 -3.56 2.17 8.27
CA LEU A 121 -4.59 2.67 9.17
C LEU A 121 -4.88 1.69 10.31
N TRP A 122 -3.88 1.42 11.18
CA TRP A 122 -4.10 0.53 12.32
C TRP A 122 -4.92 1.22 13.43
N PRO A 123 -5.86 0.47 14.05
CA PRO A 123 -6.22 -0.93 13.85
C PRO A 123 -7.22 -1.20 12.72
N GLU A 124 -7.75 -0.18 12.03
CA GLU A 124 -8.85 -0.29 11.08
C GLU A 124 -8.54 -1.18 9.87
N SER A 125 -7.31 -1.11 9.34
CA SER A 125 -6.85 -1.93 8.20
C SER A 125 -6.51 -3.38 8.60
N MET A 126 -6.44 -3.70 9.90
CA MET A 126 -6.11 -5.05 10.35
C MET A 126 -7.32 -6.00 10.22
N PRO A 127 -7.11 -7.28 9.85
CA PRO A 127 -8.18 -8.27 9.73
C PRO A 127 -8.62 -8.81 11.10
N ILE A 128 -9.10 -7.94 11.97
CA ILE A 128 -9.47 -8.22 13.38
C ILE A 128 -10.89 -7.81 13.72
N ASP A 129 -11.83 -7.97 12.80
CA ASP A 129 -13.18 -7.42 12.86
C ASP A 129 -13.90 -7.61 14.20
N ARG A 130 -13.79 -8.79 14.80
CA ARG A 130 -14.40 -9.11 16.08
C ARG A 130 -13.78 -8.34 17.26
N TYR A 131 -12.58 -7.81 17.11
CA TYR A 131 -11.80 -7.19 18.17
C TYR A 131 -11.67 -5.68 18.05
N LYS A 132 -11.98 -5.08 16.89
CA LYS A 132 -11.86 -3.63 16.65
C LYS A 132 -12.60 -2.77 17.68
N GLY A 133 -13.72 -3.27 18.21
CA GLY A 133 -14.53 -2.62 19.24
C GLY A 133 -13.97 -2.70 20.67
N LEU A 134 -12.98 -3.55 20.94
CA LEU A 134 -12.43 -3.74 22.29
C LEU A 134 -11.57 -2.55 22.73
N LEU A 135 -11.56 -2.31 24.04
CA LEU A 135 -10.87 -1.18 24.67
C LEU A 135 -9.39 -1.03 24.26
N PRO A 136 -8.55 -2.07 24.18
CA PRO A 136 -7.16 -1.94 23.75
C PRO A 136 -7.02 -1.34 22.35
N PHE A 137 -7.87 -1.74 21.40
CA PHE A 137 -7.85 -1.23 20.03
C PHE A 137 -8.37 0.20 19.94
N LYS A 138 -9.38 0.56 20.73
CA LYS A 138 -9.85 1.95 20.88
C LYS A 138 -8.75 2.86 21.43
N ILE A 139 -8.02 2.42 22.46
CA ILE A 139 -6.88 3.16 23.00
C ILE A 139 -5.77 3.30 21.94
N TRP A 140 -5.49 2.25 21.19
CA TRP A 140 -4.49 2.26 20.14
C TRP A 140 -4.83 3.25 19.01
N LYS A 141 -6.07 3.22 18.52
CA LYS A 141 -6.61 4.21 17.58
C LYS A 141 -6.51 5.63 18.16
N ASN A 142 -6.95 5.82 19.40
CA ASN A 142 -6.99 7.13 20.04
C ASN A 142 -5.60 7.75 20.27
N ASN A 143 -4.54 6.94 20.40
CA ASN A 143 -3.15 7.44 20.44
C ASN A 143 -2.70 8.07 19.11
N ARG A 144 -3.34 7.76 18.00
CA ARG A 144 -3.17 8.44 16.72
C ARG A 144 -4.10 9.66 16.63
N ASP A 145 -5.40 9.42 16.63
CA ASP A 145 -6.42 10.41 16.25
C ASP A 145 -6.42 11.64 17.16
N LYS A 146 -6.28 11.46 18.47
CA LYS A 146 -6.28 12.56 19.45
C LYS A 146 -5.16 13.58 19.23
N TYR A 147 -4.04 13.15 18.67
CA TYR A 147 -2.84 13.99 18.57
C TYR A 147 -2.49 14.38 17.12
N LEU A 148 -3.26 13.94 16.11
CA LEU A 148 -3.02 14.29 14.71
C LEU A 148 -3.05 15.80 14.45
N SER A 149 -3.92 16.54 15.16
CA SER A 149 -4.00 18.00 15.06
C SER A 149 -2.75 18.74 15.55
N SER A 150 -1.80 18.05 16.21
CA SER A 150 -0.49 18.63 16.54
C SER A 150 0.45 18.71 15.34
N GLY A 151 0.20 17.98 14.27
CA GLY A 151 0.97 18.05 13.02
C GLY A 151 0.70 19.35 12.27
N ASP A 152 1.72 19.91 11.64
CA ASP A 152 1.55 21.02 10.68
C ASP A 152 0.98 20.51 9.37
N VAL A 153 1.28 19.24 9.03
CA VAL A 153 0.71 18.51 7.90
C VAL A 153 0.40 17.08 8.34
N VAL A 154 -0.74 16.57 7.87
CA VAL A 154 -1.10 15.16 7.95
C VAL A 154 -1.28 14.65 6.54
N PHE A 155 -0.51 13.64 6.16
CA PHE A 155 -0.71 12.89 4.94
C PHE A 155 -1.41 11.57 5.21
N CYS A 156 -2.24 11.15 4.26
CA CYS A 156 -2.81 9.82 4.19
C CYS A 156 -2.39 9.18 2.87
N GLU A 157 -2.13 7.88 2.89
CA GLU A 157 -1.76 7.13 1.69
C GLU A 157 -2.82 7.21 0.58
N CYS A 158 -4.10 7.38 0.95
CA CYS A 158 -5.24 7.38 0.05
C CYS A 158 -6.42 8.20 0.59
N GLU A 159 -7.37 8.56 -0.28
CA GLU A 159 -8.59 9.27 0.11
C GLU A 159 -9.44 8.49 1.10
N LEU A 160 -9.46 7.14 1.01
CA LEU A 160 -10.15 6.30 1.98
C LEU A 160 -9.62 6.55 3.39
N PHE A 161 -8.31 6.58 3.61
CA PHE A 161 -7.72 6.82 4.93
C PHE A 161 -8.03 8.22 5.45
N LYS A 162 -8.00 9.21 4.58
CA LYS A 162 -8.39 10.58 4.90
C LYS A 162 -9.84 10.67 5.41
N LYS A 163 -10.77 9.91 4.79
CA LYS A 163 -12.16 9.81 5.28
C LYS A 163 -12.24 9.25 6.71
N TYR A 164 -11.38 8.29 7.06
CA TYR A 164 -11.35 7.68 8.41
C TYR A 164 -10.75 8.59 9.49
N VAL A 165 -9.72 9.36 9.17
CA VAL A 165 -9.07 10.25 10.14
C VAL A 165 -9.66 11.66 10.16
N HIS A 166 -10.57 11.96 9.23
CA HIS A 166 -11.29 13.24 9.10
C HIS A 166 -10.36 14.46 8.96
N CYS A 167 -9.14 14.28 8.50
CA CYS A 167 -8.16 15.36 8.30
C CYS A 167 -7.10 14.96 7.27
N GLY A 168 -6.28 15.94 6.87
CA GLY A 168 -5.10 15.71 6.07
C GLY A 168 -5.32 15.87 4.56
N SER A 169 -4.26 15.61 3.82
CA SER A 169 -4.20 15.54 2.36
C SER A 169 -3.64 14.19 1.92
N VAL A 170 -3.88 13.81 0.68
CA VAL A 170 -3.36 12.54 0.15
C VAL A 170 -1.93 12.74 -0.33
N LEU A 171 -1.05 11.82 0.06
CA LEU A 171 0.26 11.63 -0.51
C LEU A 171 0.33 10.19 -1.01
N TYR A 172 -0.02 9.96 -2.28
CA TYR A 172 0.01 8.64 -2.88
C TYR A 172 1.43 8.05 -2.88
N TRP A 173 1.52 6.74 -2.93
CA TRP A 173 2.79 6.08 -3.24
C TRP A 173 3.25 6.45 -4.64
N ALA A 174 4.56 6.44 -4.84
CA ALA A 174 5.14 6.51 -6.17
C ALA A 174 6.14 5.36 -6.36
N ILE A 175 6.29 4.92 -7.59
CA ILE A 175 7.35 3.98 -7.96
C ILE A 175 8.51 4.78 -8.54
N ASP A 176 9.72 4.63 -7.99
CA ASP A 176 10.93 5.35 -8.43
C ASP A 176 11.55 4.67 -9.67
N ARG A 177 10.72 4.45 -10.69
CA ARG A 177 11.14 3.96 -12.00
C ARG A 177 10.15 4.42 -13.07
N GLU A 178 10.61 4.50 -14.30
CA GLU A 178 9.73 4.70 -15.44
C GLU A 178 8.90 3.45 -15.73
N CYS A 179 7.69 3.64 -16.24
CA CYS A 179 6.89 2.53 -16.76
C CYS A 179 7.59 1.95 -17.99
N LEU A 180 7.62 0.63 -18.07
CA LEU A 180 8.06 -0.06 -19.26
C LEU A 180 7.06 0.11 -20.39
N PRO A 181 7.49 0.06 -21.65
CA PRO A 181 6.58 0.00 -22.79
C PRO A 181 5.65 -1.21 -22.68
N MET A 182 4.36 -0.99 -22.89
CA MET A 182 3.38 -2.08 -23.01
C MET A 182 3.51 -2.72 -24.39
N ASN A 183 3.52 -4.03 -24.41
CA ASN A 183 3.47 -4.82 -25.66
C ASN A 183 2.44 -5.96 -25.48
N PRO A 184 1.13 -5.66 -25.40
CA PRO A 184 0.10 -6.66 -25.13
C PRO A 184 0.06 -7.76 -26.17
N ASP A 185 0.15 -9.01 -25.70
CA ASP A 185 0.02 -10.23 -26.51
C ASP A 185 -1.22 -11.01 -26.04
N LEU A 186 -2.39 -10.49 -26.38
CA LEU A 186 -3.68 -10.99 -25.93
C LEU A 186 -4.31 -11.93 -26.96
N SER A 187 -4.87 -13.04 -26.50
CA SER A 187 -5.62 -13.98 -27.32
C SER A 187 -7.12 -13.63 -27.36
N GLU A 188 -7.77 -13.84 -28.50
CA GLU A 188 -9.23 -13.74 -28.61
C GLU A 188 -9.95 -14.97 -28.03
N ASP A 189 -9.31 -16.14 -28.07
CA ASP A 189 -9.90 -17.42 -27.68
C ASP A 189 -9.67 -17.80 -26.21
N GLU A 190 -8.70 -17.16 -25.57
CA GLU A 190 -8.29 -17.47 -24.20
C GLU A 190 -8.22 -16.20 -23.35
N LEU A 191 -8.72 -16.27 -22.12
CA LEU A 191 -8.58 -15.22 -21.13
C LEU A 191 -7.45 -15.53 -20.16
N GLN A 192 -6.52 -14.62 -20.03
CA GLN A 192 -5.41 -14.73 -19.11
C GLN A 192 -5.53 -13.72 -17.99
N PHE A 193 -5.43 -14.19 -16.76
CA PHE A 193 -5.52 -13.39 -15.54
C PHE A 193 -4.21 -13.45 -14.77
N CYS A 194 -3.91 -12.42 -14.01
CA CYS A 194 -2.74 -12.40 -13.13
C CYS A 194 -3.13 -12.15 -11.68
N TYR A 195 -2.52 -12.89 -10.78
CA TYR A 195 -2.48 -12.57 -9.36
C TYR A 195 -1.04 -12.25 -8.94
N LEU A 196 -0.83 -11.06 -8.38
CA LEU A 196 0.47 -10.61 -7.86
C LEU A 196 0.44 -10.47 -6.34
N GLY A 197 1.45 -10.98 -5.66
CA GLY A 197 1.76 -10.71 -4.26
C GLY A 197 1.52 -11.85 -3.30
N SER A 198 1.46 -11.54 -2.00
CA SER A 198 1.32 -12.55 -0.96
C SER A 198 -0.10 -13.15 -0.93
N ILE A 199 -0.19 -14.47 -0.93
CA ILE A 199 -1.44 -15.23 -0.86
C ILE A 199 -1.67 -15.64 0.61
N ASN A 200 -2.24 -14.74 1.37
CA ASN A 200 -2.48 -14.87 2.80
C ASN A 200 -3.99 -14.79 3.15
N ASN A 201 -4.31 -14.75 4.43
CA ASN A 201 -5.69 -14.76 4.93
C ASN A 201 -6.55 -13.53 4.58
N ILE A 202 -5.98 -12.45 4.04
CA ILE A 202 -6.75 -11.27 3.64
C ILE A 202 -7.33 -11.38 2.22
N ILE A 203 -6.84 -12.34 1.42
CA ILE A 203 -7.30 -12.54 0.04
C ILE A 203 -8.63 -13.28 0.04
N ASP A 204 -9.56 -12.85 -0.81
CA ASP A 204 -10.86 -13.52 -0.99
C ASP A 204 -10.75 -14.54 -2.13
N ILE A 205 -10.12 -15.69 -1.83
CA ILE A 205 -9.96 -16.81 -2.78
C ILE A 205 -11.32 -17.26 -3.32
N PRO A 206 -12.38 -17.47 -2.51
CA PRO A 206 -13.70 -17.84 -3.00
C PRO A 206 -14.29 -16.84 -4.02
N MET A 207 -14.02 -15.54 -3.87
CA MET A 207 -14.47 -14.53 -4.83
C MET A 207 -13.76 -14.68 -6.17
N ILE A 208 -12.43 -14.88 -6.15
CA ILE A 208 -11.63 -15.09 -7.38
C ILE A 208 -12.08 -16.37 -8.10
N THR A 209 -12.22 -17.48 -7.37
CA THR A 209 -12.62 -18.77 -7.98
C THR A 209 -14.04 -18.75 -8.51
N ALA A 210 -14.97 -18.07 -7.83
CA ALA A 210 -16.33 -17.90 -8.33
C ALA A 210 -16.38 -17.08 -9.63
N PHE A 211 -15.59 -16.02 -9.73
CA PHE A 211 -15.47 -15.23 -10.95
C PHE A 211 -14.83 -16.03 -12.10
N LEU A 212 -13.72 -16.71 -11.83
CA LEU A 212 -13.02 -17.56 -12.81
C LEU A 212 -13.89 -18.69 -13.32
N ARG A 213 -14.72 -19.29 -12.46
CA ARG A 213 -15.71 -20.33 -12.86
C ARG A 213 -16.69 -19.78 -13.90
N GLU A 214 -17.25 -18.59 -13.69
CA GLU A 214 -18.19 -18.00 -14.65
C GLU A 214 -17.52 -17.66 -15.98
N CYS A 215 -16.23 -17.28 -15.96
CA CYS A 215 -15.45 -17.08 -17.18
C CYS A 215 -15.15 -18.41 -17.90
N SER A 216 -14.72 -19.45 -17.17
CA SER A 216 -14.28 -20.73 -17.74
C SER A 216 -15.41 -21.51 -18.45
N ILE A 217 -16.67 -21.25 -18.11
CA ILE A 217 -17.85 -21.79 -18.82
C ILE A 217 -17.92 -21.25 -20.27
N LYS A 218 -17.33 -20.09 -20.55
CA LYS A 218 -17.48 -19.36 -21.82
C LYS A 218 -16.23 -19.34 -22.67
N LYS A 219 -15.07 -19.20 -22.02
CA LYS A 219 -13.76 -19.13 -22.67
C LYS A 219 -12.75 -19.95 -21.88
N LYS A 220 -11.75 -20.47 -22.57
CA LYS A 220 -10.58 -21.04 -21.92
C LYS A 220 -9.91 -19.97 -21.06
N CYS A 221 -9.54 -20.32 -19.82
CA CYS A 221 -8.95 -19.38 -18.86
C CYS A 221 -7.63 -19.90 -18.31
N VAL A 222 -6.69 -19.00 -18.11
CA VAL A 222 -5.40 -19.23 -17.44
C VAL A 222 -5.21 -18.21 -16.32
N LEU A 223 -4.72 -18.65 -15.17
CA LEU A 223 -4.30 -17.79 -14.08
C LEU A 223 -2.79 -17.85 -13.90
N HIS A 224 -2.12 -16.73 -14.10
CA HIS A 224 -0.71 -16.52 -13.78
C HIS A 224 -0.58 -16.08 -12.33
N ILE A 225 0.22 -16.79 -11.53
CA ILE A 225 0.47 -16.47 -10.12
C ILE A 225 1.90 -16.02 -9.97
N ILE A 226 2.09 -14.76 -9.53
CA ILE A 226 3.37 -14.17 -9.15
C ILE A 226 3.36 -13.93 -7.65
N GLY A 227 3.99 -14.80 -6.88
CA GLY A 227 4.05 -14.65 -5.43
C GLY A 227 4.06 -15.95 -4.66
N ASN A 228 4.00 -15.80 -3.34
CA ASN A 228 4.02 -16.90 -2.39
C ASN A 228 3.07 -16.59 -1.21
N GLY A 229 2.88 -17.54 -0.31
CA GLY A 229 2.08 -17.34 0.90
C GLY A 229 1.47 -18.63 1.44
N GLU A 230 0.98 -18.55 2.66
CA GLU A 230 0.46 -19.70 3.42
C GLU A 230 -0.75 -20.38 2.75
N ASN A 231 -1.51 -19.65 1.92
CA ASN A 231 -2.70 -20.17 1.24
C ASN A 231 -2.46 -20.47 -0.27
N LYS A 232 -1.21 -20.46 -0.74
CA LYS A 232 -0.91 -20.59 -2.17
C LYS A 232 -1.39 -21.93 -2.74
N GLU A 233 -1.05 -23.04 -2.08
CA GLU A 233 -1.45 -24.39 -2.53
C GLU A 233 -2.97 -24.54 -2.56
N HIS A 234 -3.65 -24.04 -1.52
CA HIS A 234 -5.11 -24.03 -1.49
C HIS A 234 -5.68 -23.20 -2.65
N PHE A 235 -5.13 -22.03 -2.93
CA PHE A 235 -5.58 -21.17 -4.03
C PHE A 235 -5.43 -21.88 -5.39
N ILE A 236 -4.29 -22.50 -5.65
CA ILE A 236 -4.04 -23.27 -6.89
C ILE A 236 -5.07 -24.40 -7.05
N GLN A 237 -5.32 -25.17 -5.99
CA GLN A 237 -6.29 -26.27 -6.05
C GLN A 237 -7.71 -25.76 -6.33
N GLU A 238 -8.16 -24.72 -5.66
CA GLU A 238 -9.48 -24.11 -5.91
C GLU A 238 -9.64 -23.60 -7.35
N VAL A 239 -8.59 -23.03 -7.94
CA VAL A 239 -8.61 -22.56 -9.33
C VAL A 239 -8.66 -23.73 -10.32
N LEU A 240 -7.87 -24.77 -10.11
CA LEU A 240 -7.90 -25.98 -10.93
C LEU A 240 -9.27 -26.69 -10.87
N CYS A 241 -9.92 -26.73 -9.69
CA CYS A 241 -11.25 -27.31 -9.50
C CYS A 241 -12.35 -26.61 -10.31
N VAL A 242 -12.17 -25.36 -10.73
CA VAL A 242 -13.13 -24.63 -11.59
C VAL A 242 -12.75 -24.66 -13.08
N GLY A 243 -11.82 -25.53 -13.48
CA GLY A 243 -11.44 -25.73 -14.87
C GLY A 243 -10.53 -24.66 -15.47
N VAL A 244 -9.80 -23.94 -14.63
CA VAL A 244 -8.86 -22.89 -15.05
C VAL A 244 -7.42 -23.40 -14.89
N ASN A 245 -6.62 -23.25 -15.93
CA ASN A 245 -5.20 -23.59 -15.89
C ASN A 245 -4.43 -22.61 -15.03
N VAL A 246 -3.37 -23.09 -14.37
CA VAL A 246 -2.51 -22.25 -13.51
C VAL A 246 -1.07 -22.29 -14.01
N VAL A 247 -0.46 -21.10 -14.12
CA VAL A 247 0.98 -20.93 -14.37
C VAL A 247 1.60 -20.27 -13.14
N ASP A 248 2.39 -21.02 -12.39
CA ASP A 248 3.07 -20.54 -11.19
C ASP A 248 4.46 -20.01 -11.52
N HIS A 249 4.61 -18.67 -11.54
CA HIS A 249 5.88 -17.99 -11.78
C HIS A 249 6.73 -17.87 -10.51
N LYS A 250 6.21 -18.28 -9.36
CA LYS A 250 6.84 -18.05 -8.05
C LYS A 250 7.00 -16.55 -7.74
N GLU A 251 8.07 -16.16 -7.06
CA GLU A 251 8.32 -14.75 -6.76
C GLU A 251 9.15 -14.13 -7.87
N VAL A 252 8.58 -13.20 -8.62
CA VAL A 252 9.26 -12.43 -9.67
C VAL A 252 9.43 -11.00 -9.18
N TYR A 253 10.67 -10.55 -9.04
CA TYR A 253 11.01 -9.19 -8.61
C TYR A 253 11.45 -8.30 -9.77
N ASP A 254 12.00 -8.90 -10.83
CA ASP A 254 12.47 -8.17 -12.01
C ASP A 254 11.31 -7.49 -12.74
N PRO A 255 11.38 -6.17 -12.97
CA PRO A 255 10.29 -5.42 -13.61
C PRO A 255 10.02 -5.86 -15.06
N VAL A 256 11.05 -6.25 -15.79
CA VAL A 256 10.93 -6.65 -17.21
C VAL A 256 10.18 -7.96 -17.29
N GLN A 257 10.58 -8.96 -16.49
CA GLN A 257 9.88 -10.24 -16.41
C GLN A 257 8.43 -10.09 -15.96
N LYS A 258 8.15 -9.17 -15.00
CA LYS A 258 6.77 -8.87 -14.61
C LYS A 258 5.97 -8.28 -15.77
N GLN A 259 6.57 -7.35 -16.54
CA GLN A 259 5.91 -6.74 -17.70
C GLN A 259 5.56 -7.77 -18.75
N GLU A 260 6.49 -8.69 -19.08
CA GLU A 260 6.26 -9.77 -20.04
C GLU A 260 5.07 -10.67 -19.65
N ILE A 261 4.93 -10.97 -18.35
CA ILE A 261 3.77 -11.73 -17.84
C ILE A 261 2.49 -10.89 -17.94
N PHE A 262 2.54 -9.61 -17.55
CA PHE A 262 1.38 -8.72 -17.58
C PHE A 262 0.90 -8.41 -19.00
N ASP A 263 1.80 -8.40 -19.98
CA ASP A 263 1.44 -8.18 -21.38
C ASP A 263 0.64 -9.34 -21.97
N GLN A 264 0.78 -10.55 -21.44
CA GLN A 264 -0.04 -11.72 -21.81
C GLN A 264 -1.42 -11.71 -21.12
N CYS A 265 -1.61 -10.95 -20.04
CA CYS A 265 -2.81 -11.01 -19.21
C CYS A 265 -3.85 -9.97 -19.61
N ASN A 266 -5.12 -10.33 -19.60
CA ASN A 266 -6.25 -9.42 -19.79
C ASN A 266 -6.50 -8.57 -18.54
N TYR A 267 -6.42 -9.16 -17.35
CA TYR A 267 -6.69 -8.52 -16.08
C TYR A 267 -5.82 -9.01 -14.93
N GLY A 268 -5.49 -8.11 -14.00
CA GLY A 268 -4.89 -8.43 -12.72
C GLY A 268 -5.90 -8.43 -11.57
N PHE A 269 -5.81 -9.39 -10.64
CA PHE A 269 -6.70 -9.45 -9.48
C PHE A 269 -6.22 -8.58 -8.32
N ASN A 270 -7.04 -7.60 -7.93
CA ASN A 270 -6.92 -6.83 -6.71
C ASN A 270 -8.10 -7.14 -5.79
N VAL A 271 -8.17 -8.40 -5.34
CA VAL A 271 -9.32 -8.98 -4.64
C VAL A 271 -8.93 -9.28 -3.20
N MET A 272 -9.66 -8.67 -2.26
CA MET A 272 -9.48 -8.84 -0.81
C MET A 272 -10.82 -9.05 -0.13
N LYS A 273 -10.78 -9.64 1.07
CA LYS A 273 -11.97 -9.79 1.94
C LYS A 273 -12.54 -8.42 2.30
N PRO A 274 -13.87 -8.28 2.38
CA PRO A 274 -14.52 -6.99 2.70
C PRO A 274 -14.16 -6.40 4.06
N SER A 275 -13.61 -7.22 4.95
CA SER A 275 -13.20 -6.80 6.29
C SER A 275 -11.90 -5.98 6.32
N VAL A 276 -11.15 -5.97 5.22
CA VAL A 276 -9.88 -5.25 5.11
C VAL A 276 -10.13 -3.83 4.64
N VAL A 277 -9.82 -2.84 5.47
CA VAL A 277 -9.91 -1.41 5.11
C VAL A 277 -8.62 -1.01 4.41
N VAL A 278 -8.67 -0.93 3.10
CA VAL A 278 -7.56 -0.52 2.24
C VAL A 278 -8.12 0.17 0.99
N GLY A 279 -7.57 1.31 0.60
CA GLY A 279 -8.02 2.07 -0.59
C GLY A 279 -7.12 1.86 -1.80
N LEU A 280 -5.85 1.53 -1.55
CA LEU A 280 -4.83 1.29 -2.57
C LEU A 280 -3.91 0.15 -2.11
N THR A 281 -3.36 -0.63 -3.03
CA THR A 281 -2.41 -1.70 -2.72
C THR A 281 -1.15 -1.56 -3.58
N MET A 282 -0.02 -2.07 -3.08
CA MET A 282 1.22 -2.08 -3.87
C MET A 282 1.06 -2.87 -5.19
N LYS A 283 0.27 -3.96 -5.18
CA LYS A 283 -0.02 -4.72 -6.41
C LYS A 283 -0.82 -3.90 -7.43
N SER A 284 -1.77 -3.06 -6.99
CA SER A 284 -2.48 -2.17 -7.92
C SER A 284 -1.54 -1.15 -8.55
N LEU A 285 -0.55 -0.66 -7.83
CA LEU A 285 0.47 0.22 -8.41
C LEU A 285 1.35 -0.50 -9.45
N ASP A 286 1.76 -1.74 -9.18
CA ASP A 286 2.48 -2.56 -10.16
C ASP A 286 1.63 -2.78 -11.42
N TYR A 287 0.34 -3.12 -11.28
CA TYR A 287 -0.59 -3.25 -12.41
C TYR A 287 -0.77 -1.93 -13.17
N MET A 288 -0.95 -0.82 -12.45
CA MET A 288 -1.13 0.51 -13.04
C MET A 288 0.12 0.95 -13.81
N CYS A 289 1.31 0.75 -13.26
CA CYS A 289 2.58 1.04 -13.92
C CYS A 289 2.76 0.21 -15.20
N ALA A 290 2.34 -1.06 -15.17
CA ALA A 290 2.45 -1.97 -16.30
C ALA A 290 1.31 -1.84 -17.32
N GLY A 291 0.30 -1.05 -17.04
CA GLY A 291 -0.87 -0.93 -17.90
C GLY A 291 -1.81 -2.15 -17.89
N LEU A 292 -1.81 -2.96 -16.81
CA LEU A 292 -2.69 -4.12 -16.68
C LEU A 292 -4.01 -3.73 -16.02
N PRO A 293 -5.17 -3.87 -16.70
CA PRO A 293 -6.49 -3.61 -16.13
C PRO A 293 -6.79 -4.47 -14.89
N ILE A 294 -7.68 -3.99 -14.01
CA ILE A 294 -7.85 -4.56 -12.68
C ILE A 294 -9.26 -5.12 -12.47
N ILE A 295 -9.36 -6.35 -11.97
CA ILE A 295 -10.57 -6.87 -11.31
C ILE A 295 -10.45 -6.55 -9.83
N ASN A 296 -11.30 -5.66 -9.32
CA ASN A 296 -11.16 -5.03 -8.01
C ASN A 296 -12.33 -5.36 -7.08
N THR A 297 -12.03 -5.60 -5.80
CA THR A 297 -13.06 -5.67 -4.73
C THR A 297 -12.83 -4.68 -3.61
N ILE A 298 -11.66 -4.04 -3.53
CA ILE A 298 -11.38 -3.08 -2.47
C ILE A 298 -12.14 -1.78 -2.69
N GLN A 299 -12.49 -1.14 -1.59
CA GLN A 299 -13.24 0.11 -1.58
C GLN A 299 -12.30 1.32 -1.66
N GLY A 300 -12.89 2.51 -1.80
CA GLY A 300 -12.16 3.77 -1.86
C GLY A 300 -11.45 3.97 -3.19
N ASP A 301 -10.22 4.45 -3.14
CA ASP A 301 -9.51 5.00 -4.30
C ASP A 301 -9.47 4.06 -5.51
N THR A 302 -9.12 2.78 -5.32
CA THR A 302 -9.08 1.83 -6.46
C THR A 302 -10.47 1.59 -7.05
N LYS A 303 -11.52 1.57 -6.21
CA LYS A 303 -12.90 1.46 -6.70
C LYS A 303 -13.29 2.69 -7.52
N ASP A 304 -13.04 3.87 -6.98
CA ASP A 304 -13.37 5.14 -7.61
C ASP A 304 -12.58 5.28 -8.94
N PHE A 305 -11.31 4.89 -8.98
CA PHE A 305 -10.50 4.87 -10.21
C PHE A 305 -11.04 3.90 -11.29
N CYS A 306 -11.54 2.72 -10.89
CA CYS A 306 -12.18 1.81 -11.84
C CYS A 306 -13.41 2.46 -12.50
N GLU A 307 -14.20 3.21 -11.75
CA GLU A 307 -15.41 3.88 -12.21
C GLU A 307 -15.10 5.15 -13.06
N GLU A 308 -14.22 6.01 -12.56
CA GLU A 308 -13.93 7.30 -13.16
C GLU A 308 -13.00 7.23 -14.38
N TRP A 309 -12.01 6.34 -14.34
CA TRP A 309 -10.98 6.21 -15.37
C TRP A 309 -11.18 4.99 -16.29
N ASN A 310 -12.19 4.17 -16.01
CA ASN A 310 -12.45 2.94 -16.77
C ASN A 310 -11.19 2.04 -16.90
N ILE A 311 -10.49 1.84 -15.76
CA ILE A 311 -9.23 1.07 -15.70
C ILE A 311 -9.44 -0.41 -15.37
N GLY A 312 -10.66 -0.82 -15.11
CA GLY A 312 -10.97 -2.19 -14.68
C GLY A 312 -12.42 -2.32 -14.26
N LEU A 313 -12.74 -3.35 -13.51
CA LEU A 313 -14.08 -3.71 -13.11
C LEU A 313 -14.17 -3.91 -11.59
N ASN A 314 -15.20 -3.33 -10.97
CA ASN A 314 -15.50 -3.54 -9.56
C ASN A 314 -16.37 -4.78 -9.37
N LEU A 315 -15.80 -5.81 -8.76
CA LEU A 315 -16.43 -7.09 -8.48
C LEU A 315 -17.03 -7.12 -7.07
N ASN A 316 -18.23 -7.68 -6.93
CA ASN A 316 -18.86 -7.99 -5.65
C ASN A 316 -19.72 -9.25 -5.78
N LYS A 317 -20.24 -9.75 -4.66
CA LYS A 317 -21.04 -11.00 -4.64
C LYS A 317 -22.30 -10.94 -5.51
N GLY A 318 -22.86 -9.75 -5.73
CA GLY A 318 -24.09 -9.56 -6.51
C GLY A 318 -23.88 -9.48 -8.02
N ASN A 319 -22.65 -9.21 -8.49
CA ASN A 319 -22.39 -8.94 -9.92
C ASN A 319 -21.40 -9.89 -10.59
N ILE A 320 -21.02 -11.01 -9.96
CA ILE A 320 -19.99 -11.94 -10.49
C ILE A 320 -20.30 -12.36 -11.94
N LYS A 321 -21.53 -12.81 -12.20
CA LYS A 321 -21.95 -13.27 -13.55
C LYS A 321 -21.92 -12.16 -14.58
N GLU A 322 -22.36 -10.96 -14.19
CA GLU A 322 -22.36 -9.78 -15.05
C GLU A 322 -20.94 -9.38 -15.42
N MET A 323 -20.03 -9.27 -14.44
CA MET A 323 -18.64 -8.91 -14.68
C MET A 323 -17.90 -9.96 -15.51
N ALA A 324 -18.16 -11.25 -15.28
CA ALA A 324 -17.63 -12.33 -16.11
C ALA A 324 -18.13 -12.24 -17.55
N ASN A 325 -19.41 -11.90 -17.77
CA ASN A 325 -19.95 -11.65 -19.10
C ASN A 325 -19.24 -10.52 -19.80
N ILE A 326 -19.05 -9.38 -19.13
CA ILE A 326 -18.34 -8.22 -19.68
C ILE A 326 -16.95 -8.66 -20.14
N VAL A 327 -16.15 -9.29 -19.26
CA VAL A 327 -14.79 -9.74 -19.58
C VAL A 327 -14.74 -10.72 -20.76
N CYS A 328 -15.68 -11.67 -20.82
CA CYS A 328 -15.72 -12.68 -21.89
C CYS A 328 -16.14 -12.10 -23.26
N LEU A 329 -16.90 -11.03 -23.27
CA LEU A 329 -17.43 -10.40 -24.50
C LEU A 329 -16.69 -9.13 -24.90
N GLU A 330 -15.77 -8.66 -24.08
CA GLU A 330 -15.02 -7.43 -24.33
C GLU A 330 -14.12 -7.58 -25.56
N SER A 331 -14.18 -6.61 -26.48
CA SER A 331 -13.31 -6.58 -27.66
C SER A 331 -11.89 -6.19 -27.30
N MET A 332 -10.95 -6.56 -28.17
CA MET A 332 -9.53 -6.20 -28.04
C MET A 332 -9.34 -4.70 -27.94
N ASP A 333 -10.08 -3.89 -28.72
CA ASP A 333 -9.98 -2.44 -28.70
C ASP A 333 -10.34 -1.86 -27.33
N VAL A 334 -11.38 -2.39 -26.67
CA VAL A 334 -11.77 -1.96 -25.32
C VAL A 334 -10.71 -2.32 -24.30
N GLN A 335 -10.13 -3.50 -24.39
CA GLN A 335 -9.03 -3.90 -23.51
C GLN A 335 -7.77 -3.02 -23.68
N LEU A 336 -7.40 -2.74 -24.92
CA LEU A 336 -6.29 -1.82 -25.22
C LEU A 336 -6.55 -0.40 -24.74
N GLN A 337 -7.82 0.06 -24.83
CA GLN A 337 -8.20 1.36 -24.29
C GLN A 337 -8.10 1.40 -22.76
N ARG A 338 -8.53 0.34 -22.06
CA ARG A 338 -8.35 0.24 -20.60
C ARG A 338 -6.87 0.29 -20.19
N ARG A 339 -6.01 -0.39 -20.94
CA ARG A 339 -4.55 -0.35 -20.70
C ARG A 339 -3.98 1.07 -20.82
N LYS A 340 -4.39 1.82 -21.82
CA LYS A 340 -4.01 3.25 -21.97
C LYS A 340 -4.55 4.10 -20.82
N ASN A 341 -5.79 3.88 -20.43
CA ASN A 341 -6.43 4.62 -19.33
C ASN A 341 -5.67 4.40 -18.01
N ILE A 342 -5.31 3.16 -17.69
CA ILE A 342 -4.62 2.83 -16.44
C ILE A 342 -3.20 3.42 -16.41
N GLN A 343 -2.48 3.45 -17.55
CA GLN A 343 -1.20 4.15 -17.63
C GLN A 343 -1.36 5.67 -17.46
N ASN A 344 -2.39 6.26 -18.04
CA ASN A 344 -2.69 7.68 -17.88
C ASN A 344 -2.99 8.02 -16.41
N LEU A 345 -3.76 7.17 -15.73
CA LEU A 345 -4.02 7.30 -14.29
C LEU A 345 -2.71 7.24 -13.50
N TYR A 346 -1.86 6.23 -13.77
CA TYR A 346 -0.56 6.09 -13.12
C TYR A 346 0.30 7.35 -13.31
N ASN A 347 0.42 7.82 -14.55
CA ASN A 347 1.21 9.00 -14.87
C ASN A 347 0.68 10.29 -14.20
N THR A 348 -0.61 10.34 -13.90
CA THR A 348 -1.24 11.48 -13.23
C THR A 348 -0.95 11.51 -11.74
N TYR A 349 -1.02 10.36 -11.04
CA TYR A 349 -1.04 10.34 -9.57
C TYR A 349 0.14 9.62 -8.92
N PHE A 350 0.80 8.65 -9.60
CA PHE A 350 1.71 7.70 -8.95
C PHE A 350 3.17 7.84 -9.37
N THR A 351 3.51 8.93 -10.04
CA THR A 351 4.89 9.24 -10.42
C THR A 351 5.63 9.96 -9.29
N THR A 352 6.96 9.84 -9.27
CA THR A 352 7.82 10.63 -8.38
C THR A 352 7.64 12.15 -8.56
N LYS A 353 7.28 12.59 -9.78
CA LYS A 353 6.96 13.99 -10.06
C LYS A 353 5.77 14.47 -9.27
N HIS A 354 4.66 13.71 -9.27
CA HIS A 354 3.45 14.05 -8.51
C HIS A 354 3.70 14.00 -7.00
N PHE A 355 4.39 12.95 -6.52
CA PHE A 355 4.81 12.81 -5.13
C PHE A 355 5.60 14.02 -4.64
N ASN A 356 6.61 14.44 -5.41
CA ASN A 356 7.45 15.59 -5.10
C ASN A 356 6.68 16.92 -5.15
N ALA A 357 5.72 17.07 -6.07
CA ALA A 357 4.87 18.25 -6.14
C ALA A 357 3.99 18.39 -4.90
N THR A 358 3.36 17.30 -4.44
CA THR A 358 2.54 17.26 -3.22
C THR A 358 3.36 17.63 -1.97
N LEU A 359 4.57 17.08 -1.83
CA LEU A 359 5.48 17.45 -0.74
C LEU A 359 5.90 18.94 -0.81
N SER A 360 6.19 19.43 -2.01
CA SER A 360 6.59 20.83 -2.20
C SER A 360 5.48 21.81 -1.80
N GLU A 361 4.23 21.47 -2.13
CA GLU A 361 3.07 22.25 -1.71
C GLU A 361 2.91 22.24 -0.18
N ALA A 362 3.10 21.11 0.46
CA ALA A 362 3.04 21.00 1.91
C ALA A 362 4.16 21.83 2.59
N LEU A 363 5.39 21.78 2.07
CA LEU A 363 6.49 22.59 2.60
C LEU A 363 6.21 24.10 2.44
N LYS A 364 5.66 24.53 1.31
CA LYS A 364 5.24 25.93 1.13
C LYS A 364 4.21 26.38 2.17
N ARG A 365 3.23 25.53 2.49
CA ARG A 365 2.21 25.84 3.52
C ARG A 365 2.81 26.06 4.91
N ILE A 366 3.81 25.28 5.30
CA ILE A 366 4.36 25.32 6.66
C ILE A 366 5.51 26.32 6.85
N TYR A 367 6.19 26.71 5.78
CA TYR A 367 7.30 27.66 5.84
C TYR A 367 7.00 29.03 5.22
N GLY A 368 5.80 29.20 4.63
CA GLY A 368 5.40 30.46 4.03
C GLY A 368 6.27 30.80 2.83
N GLY A 369 6.09 30.12 1.71
CA GLY A 369 6.81 30.39 0.47
C GLY A 369 6.28 31.59 -0.25
#